data_d40960a988518c60a72ab19c783d18b7
#
_entry.id   d40960a988518c60a72ab19c783d18b7
#
_cell.length_a   1.000
_cell.length_b   1.000
_cell.length_c   1.000
_cell.angle_alpha   90.00
_cell.angle_beta   90.00
_cell.angle_gamma   90.00
#
_symmetry.space_group_name_H-M   'P 1'
#
loop_
_entity.id
_entity.type
_entity.pdbx_description
1 polymer ?
#
loop_
_entity_poly.entity_id
_entity_poly.type
_entity_poly.pdbx_seq_one_letter_code
_entity_poly.pdbx_strand_id
1 'polypeptide(L)'
;GLAAVMGHEIAHAVAKHSVERASRSVLLQTGTSIIDIATGGKLSKINSSTGMNTVGLLSQIGIMNPFNRKQESEADYLGLIFSSLSGYDIREAPKIWERMKESNKGKEPPEFMSTHPSSDNRIKKLNEWMSEITLNYPPIKQT
;
A
#
# COMPACT_ATOMS: atom_id res chain seq x y z
N GLY A 1 1.67 2.58 -19.25
CA GLY A 1 1.86 3.26 -17.95
C GLY A 1 0.57 3.62 -17.25
N LEU A 2 -0.31 4.43 -17.86
CA LEU A 2 -1.56 4.87 -17.21
C LEU A 2 -2.45 3.69 -16.79
N ALA A 3 -2.63 2.69 -17.64
CA ALA A 3 -3.43 1.51 -17.33
C ALA A 3 -2.92 0.75 -16.09
N ALA A 4 -1.61 0.68 -15.88
CA ALA A 4 -1.03 0.05 -14.71
C ALA A 4 -1.38 0.81 -13.41
N VAL A 5 -1.33 2.14 -13.43
CA VAL A 5 -1.75 2.99 -12.30
C VAL A 5 -3.25 2.83 -12.03
N MET A 6 -4.07 2.92 -13.07
CA MET A 6 -5.52 2.74 -12.93
C MET A 6 -5.89 1.33 -12.41
N GLY A 7 -5.22 0.29 -12.90
CA GLY A 7 -5.41 -1.08 -12.42
C GLY A 7 -5.06 -1.21 -10.93
N HIS A 8 -4.00 -0.58 -10.48
CA HIS A 8 -3.59 -0.52 -9.08
C HIS A 8 -4.65 0.19 -8.21
N GLU A 9 -5.16 1.36 -8.63
CA GLU A 9 -6.20 2.09 -7.90
C GLU A 9 -7.53 1.32 -7.85
N ILE A 10 -7.92 0.70 -8.96
CA ILE A 10 -9.11 -0.16 -9.00
C ILE A 10 -8.94 -1.34 -8.05
N ALA A 11 -7.73 -1.93 -7.97
CA ALA A 11 -7.44 -3.01 -7.04
C ALA A 11 -7.60 -2.58 -5.58
N HIS A 12 -7.14 -1.38 -5.20
CA HIS A 12 -7.39 -0.82 -3.87
C HIS A 12 -8.87 -0.70 -3.55
N ALA A 13 -9.67 -0.25 -4.51
CA ALA A 13 -11.12 -0.10 -4.35
C ALA A 13 -11.82 -1.46 -4.22
N VAL A 14 -11.50 -2.43 -5.11
CA VAL A 14 -12.08 -3.77 -5.11
C VAL A 14 -11.73 -4.54 -3.84
N ALA A 15 -10.47 -4.48 -3.39
CA ALA A 15 -10.02 -5.09 -2.16
C ALA A 15 -10.44 -4.32 -0.89
N LYS A 16 -11.13 -3.17 -1.03
CA LYS A 16 -11.61 -2.32 0.07
C LYS A 16 -10.51 -1.87 1.05
N HIS A 17 -9.31 -1.65 0.55
CA HIS A 17 -8.14 -1.32 1.36
C HIS A 17 -8.33 -0.07 2.24
N SER A 18 -9.07 0.94 1.75
CA SER A 18 -9.36 2.15 2.51
C SER A 18 -10.25 1.86 3.73
N VAL A 19 -11.26 1.00 3.57
CA VAL A 19 -12.16 0.58 4.66
C VAL A 19 -11.38 -0.23 5.69
N GLU A 20 -10.53 -1.14 5.23
CA GLU A 20 -9.72 -1.98 6.11
C GLU A 20 -8.69 -1.14 6.90
N ARG A 21 -8.04 -0.15 6.27
CA ARG A 21 -7.16 0.81 6.96
C ARG A 21 -7.90 1.62 8.01
N ALA A 22 -9.07 2.15 7.67
CA ALA A 22 -9.89 2.92 8.60
C ALA A 22 -10.31 2.07 9.81
N SER A 23 -10.80 0.85 9.57
CA SER A 23 -11.20 -0.08 10.62
C SER A 23 -10.04 -0.44 11.56
N ARG A 24 -8.86 -0.72 11.02
CA ARG A 24 -7.66 -0.99 11.83
C ARG A 24 -7.22 0.22 12.64
N SER A 25 -7.29 1.42 12.06
CA SER A 25 -6.95 2.66 12.76
C SER A 25 -7.88 2.89 13.96
N VAL A 26 -9.18 2.71 13.77
CA VAL A 26 -10.18 2.80 14.85
C VAL A 26 -9.92 1.75 15.92
N LEU A 27 -9.66 0.50 15.53
CA LEU A 27 -9.37 -0.58 16.47
C LEU A 27 -8.12 -0.30 17.32
N LEU A 28 -7.03 0.18 16.69
CA LEU A 28 -5.81 0.54 17.40
C LEU A 28 -6.03 1.72 18.35
N GLN A 29 -6.75 2.75 17.93
CA GLN A 29 -7.07 3.90 18.76
C GLN A 29 -7.93 3.50 19.95
N THR A 30 -8.97 2.70 19.72
CA THR A 30 -9.85 2.21 20.82
C THR A 30 -9.08 1.29 21.76
N GLY A 31 -8.29 0.36 21.21
CA GLY A 31 -7.48 -0.57 22.00
C GLY A 31 -6.46 0.16 22.89
N THR A 32 -5.75 1.14 22.35
CA THR A 32 -4.81 1.95 23.15
C THR A 32 -5.51 2.77 24.23
N SER A 33 -6.69 3.32 23.95
CA SER A 33 -7.49 4.05 24.95
C SER A 33 -7.96 3.15 26.09
N ILE A 34 -8.43 1.94 25.79
CA ILE A 34 -8.84 0.95 26.81
C ILE A 34 -7.65 0.56 27.69
N ILE A 35 -6.48 0.29 27.08
CA ILE A 35 -5.26 -0.06 27.82
C ILE A 35 -4.82 1.11 28.72
N ASP A 36 -4.91 2.35 28.22
CA ASP A 36 -4.55 3.52 29.01
C ASP A 36 -5.44 3.68 30.23
N ILE A 37 -6.74 3.55 30.07
CA ILE A 37 -7.71 3.56 31.19
C ILE A 37 -7.41 2.41 32.18
N ALA A 38 -7.26 1.18 31.68
CA ALA A 38 -7.01 0.00 32.50
C ALA A 38 -5.68 0.08 33.30
N THR A 39 -4.71 0.81 32.79
CA THR A 39 -3.39 1.00 33.43
C THR A 39 -3.30 2.30 34.26
N GLY A 40 -4.41 3.03 34.43
CA GLY A 40 -4.43 4.28 35.18
C GLY A 40 -3.67 5.42 34.50
N GLY A 41 -3.77 5.52 33.16
CA GLY A 41 -3.20 6.59 32.37
C GLY A 41 -1.68 6.47 32.11
N LYS A 42 -1.12 5.25 32.18
CA LYS A 42 0.33 5.05 31.98
C LYS A 42 0.79 5.42 30.58
N LEU A 43 -0.01 5.14 29.53
CA LEU A 43 0.34 5.48 28.16
C LEU A 43 0.32 7.00 27.94
N SER A 44 -0.72 7.68 28.48
CA SER A 44 -0.81 9.13 28.45
C SER A 44 0.36 9.80 29.18
N LYS A 45 0.79 9.24 30.32
CA LYS A 45 1.96 9.73 31.06
C LYS A 45 3.26 9.58 30.28
N ILE A 46 3.45 8.46 29.56
CA ILE A 46 4.61 8.25 28.67
C ILE A 46 4.61 9.32 27.57
N ASN A 47 3.48 9.52 26.91
CA ASN A 47 3.37 10.53 25.86
C ASN A 47 3.65 11.95 26.41
N SER A 48 3.14 12.29 27.59
CA SER A 48 3.37 13.58 28.22
C SER A 48 4.82 13.78 28.65
N SER A 49 5.49 12.73 29.13
CA SER A 49 6.88 12.80 29.58
C SER A 49 7.89 12.88 28.43
N THR A 50 7.56 12.26 27.30
CA THR A 50 8.44 12.28 26.09
C THR A 50 8.15 13.46 25.18
N GLY A 51 7.03 14.15 25.34
CA GLY A 51 6.56 15.18 24.42
C GLY A 51 6.16 14.66 23.03
N MET A 52 6.08 13.32 22.88
CA MET A 52 5.78 12.66 21.61
C MET A 52 4.69 11.60 21.81
N ASN A 53 3.86 11.39 20.78
CA ASN A 53 2.93 10.26 20.76
C ASN A 53 3.68 8.93 20.49
N THR A 54 4.44 8.46 21.48
CA THR A 54 5.29 7.28 21.41
C THR A 54 4.49 6.02 21.07
N VAL A 55 3.31 5.86 21.68
CA VAL A 55 2.44 4.71 21.44
C VAL A 55 1.87 4.73 20.03
N GLY A 56 1.43 5.90 19.54
CA GLY A 56 0.99 6.08 18.16
C GLY A 56 2.10 5.76 17.15
N LEU A 57 3.31 6.25 17.42
CA LEU A 57 4.48 5.98 16.56
C LEU A 57 4.83 4.49 16.51
N LEU A 58 4.85 3.79 17.65
CA LEU A 58 5.09 2.35 17.70
C LEU A 58 4.01 1.55 16.98
N SER A 59 2.74 1.94 17.13
CA SER A 59 1.62 1.33 16.40
C SER A 59 1.74 1.56 14.89
N GLN A 60 2.13 2.76 14.48
CA GLN A 60 2.34 3.08 13.05
C GLN A 60 3.48 2.23 12.47
N ILE A 61 4.63 2.18 13.12
CA ILE A 61 5.80 1.45 12.62
C ILE A 61 5.58 -0.06 12.67
N GLY A 62 5.10 -0.59 13.79
CA GLY A 62 5.01 -2.03 14.04
C GLY A 62 3.80 -2.71 13.40
N ILE A 63 2.71 -2.00 13.20
CA ILE A 63 1.45 -2.57 12.74
C ILE A 63 1.00 -1.98 11.40
N MET A 64 0.84 -0.66 11.33
CA MET A 64 0.24 -0.02 10.16
C MET A 64 1.17 -0.05 8.94
N ASN A 65 2.46 0.21 9.08
CA ASN A 65 3.38 0.20 7.95
C ASN A 65 3.54 -1.19 7.30
N PRO A 66 3.73 -2.29 8.04
CA PRO A 66 3.70 -3.63 7.46
C PRO A 66 2.40 -3.96 6.76
N PHE A 67 1.27 -3.56 7.37
CA PHE A 67 -0.06 -3.77 6.81
C PHE A 67 -0.25 -2.99 5.49
N ASN A 68 0.11 -1.71 5.46
CA ASN A 68 0.03 -0.90 4.25
C ASN A 68 0.90 -1.49 3.13
N ARG A 69 2.13 -1.95 3.43
CA ARG A 69 2.98 -2.63 2.42
C ARG A 69 2.35 -3.90 1.86
N LYS A 70 1.60 -4.64 2.67
CA LYS A 70 0.86 -5.82 2.20
C LYS A 70 -0.25 -5.42 1.23
N GLN A 71 -1.01 -4.39 1.56
CA GLN A 71 -2.07 -3.86 0.69
C GLN A 71 -1.51 -3.33 -0.65
N GLU A 72 -0.36 -2.62 -0.63
CA GLU A 72 0.31 -2.20 -1.86
C GLU A 72 0.71 -3.39 -2.73
N SER A 73 1.25 -4.45 -2.13
CA SER A 73 1.63 -5.68 -2.84
C SER A 73 0.42 -6.40 -3.44
N GLU A 74 -0.71 -6.42 -2.74
CA GLU A 74 -1.96 -6.99 -3.23
C GLU A 74 -2.56 -6.14 -4.37
N ALA A 75 -2.54 -4.83 -4.23
CA ALA A 75 -3.00 -3.92 -5.29
C ALA A 75 -2.13 -4.01 -6.55
N ASP A 76 -0.82 -4.19 -6.41
CA ASP A 76 0.07 -4.44 -7.54
C ASP A 76 -0.28 -5.74 -8.28
N TYR A 77 -0.48 -6.83 -7.54
CA TYR A 77 -0.81 -8.12 -8.12
C TYR A 77 -2.17 -8.11 -8.83
N LEU A 78 -3.21 -7.62 -8.18
CA LEU A 78 -4.54 -7.49 -8.76
C LEU A 78 -4.56 -6.50 -9.94
N GLY A 79 -3.82 -5.40 -9.83
CA GLY A 79 -3.68 -4.41 -10.89
C GLY A 79 -3.04 -4.96 -12.17
N LEU A 80 -2.05 -5.86 -12.03
CA LEU A 80 -1.49 -6.61 -13.15
C LEU A 80 -2.55 -7.52 -13.79
N ILE A 81 -3.33 -8.24 -12.99
CA ILE A 81 -4.42 -9.11 -13.48
C ILE A 81 -5.42 -8.28 -14.27
N PHE A 82 -5.91 -7.17 -13.70
CA PHE A 82 -6.89 -6.32 -14.37
C PHE A 82 -6.34 -5.74 -15.68
N SER A 83 -5.09 -5.31 -15.68
CA SER A 83 -4.43 -4.80 -16.89
C SER A 83 -4.28 -5.88 -17.96
N SER A 84 -3.91 -7.10 -17.58
CA SER A 84 -3.76 -8.23 -18.50
C SER A 84 -5.09 -8.63 -19.11
N LEU A 85 -6.12 -8.85 -18.29
CA LEU A 85 -7.47 -9.19 -18.74
C LEU A 85 -8.06 -8.14 -19.69
N SER A 86 -7.72 -6.87 -19.47
CA SER A 86 -8.14 -5.74 -20.32
C SER A 86 -7.30 -5.57 -21.59
N GLY A 87 -6.32 -6.43 -21.83
CA GLY A 87 -5.47 -6.40 -23.03
C GLY A 87 -4.36 -5.35 -23.02
N TYR A 88 -4.05 -4.75 -21.86
CA TYR A 88 -2.93 -3.84 -21.73
C TYR A 88 -1.60 -4.58 -21.50
N ASP A 89 -0.52 -3.99 -21.98
CA ASP A 89 0.82 -4.52 -21.74
C ASP A 89 1.24 -4.36 -20.28
N ILE A 90 1.20 -5.45 -19.52
CA ILE A 90 1.54 -5.47 -18.10
C ILE A 90 3.02 -5.18 -17.82
N ARG A 91 3.90 -5.31 -18.84
CA ARG A 91 5.33 -4.97 -18.72
C ARG A 91 5.58 -3.48 -18.48
N GLU A 92 4.57 -2.65 -18.69
CA GLU A 92 4.63 -1.23 -18.36
C GLU A 92 4.51 -0.94 -16.86
N ALA A 93 3.98 -1.87 -16.06
CA ALA A 93 3.81 -1.65 -14.63
C ALA A 93 5.14 -1.44 -13.88
N PRO A 94 6.14 -2.32 -13.94
CA PRO A 94 7.42 -2.05 -13.29
C PRO A 94 8.11 -0.79 -13.82
N LYS A 95 8.02 -0.52 -15.14
CA LYS A 95 8.64 0.66 -15.75
C LYS A 95 8.06 1.98 -15.25
N ILE A 96 6.76 2.06 -14.96
CA ILE A 96 6.18 3.29 -14.41
C ILE A 96 6.72 3.55 -13.00
N TRP A 97 6.86 2.52 -12.16
CA TRP A 97 7.44 2.64 -10.83
C TRP A 97 8.93 3.03 -10.87
N GLU A 98 9.69 2.47 -11.82
CA GLU A 98 11.09 2.85 -12.07
C GLU A 98 11.20 4.33 -12.46
N ARG A 99 10.40 4.78 -13.43
CA ARG A 99 10.37 6.20 -13.86
C ARG A 99 9.97 7.13 -12.73
N MET A 100 8.97 6.77 -11.92
CA MET A 100 8.56 7.56 -10.77
C MET A 100 9.67 7.65 -9.71
N LYS A 101 10.34 6.55 -9.43
CA LYS A 101 11.49 6.51 -8.51
C LYS A 101 12.62 7.39 -9.04
N GLU A 102 12.90 7.35 -10.32
CA GLU A 102 14.00 8.11 -10.93
C GLU A 102 13.73 9.62 -10.98
N SER A 103 12.49 10.02 -11.29
CA SER A 103 12.09 11.43 -11.32
C SER A 103 12.12 12.10 -9.95
N ASN A 104 12.09 11.32 -8.87
CA ASN A 104 12.06 11.81 -7.49
C ASN A 104 13.43 11.95 -6.82
N LYS A 105 14.53 11.62 -7.51
CA LYS A 105 15.88 11.76 -6.93
C LYS A 105 16.13 13.21 -6.52
N GLY A 106 16.08 13.48 -5.20
CA GLY A 106 16.36 14.79 -4.62
C GLY A 106 15.22 15.82 -4.66
N LYS A 107 14.00 15.39 -4.98
CA LYS A 107 12.79 16.26 -4.97
C LYS A 107 11.75 15.69 -4.01
N GLU A 108 10.80 16.54 -3.60
CA GLU A 108 9.61 16.06 -2.91
C GLU A 108 8.86 15.07 -3.80
N PRO A 109 8.47 13.89 -3.27
CA PRO A 109 7.73 12.92 -4.05
C PRO A 109 6.37 13.49 -4.47
N PRO A 110 5.89 13.23 -5.71
CA PRO A 110 4.53 13.54 -6.09
C PRO A 110 3.53 12.96 -5.09
N GLU A 111 2.37 13.61 -4.92
CA GLU A 111 1.33 13.22 -3.97
C GLU A 111 1.00 11.72 -4.07
N PHE A 112 0.88 11.19 -5.27
CA PHE A 112 0.67 9.76 -5.52
C PHE A 112 1.73 8.87 -4.87
N MET A 113 3.01 9.24 -4.93
CA MET A 113 4.09 8.45 -4.31
C MET A 113 4.18 8.62 -2.79
N SER A 114 3.58 9.66 -2.24
CA SER A 114 3.48 9.82 -0.78
C SER A 114 2.51 8.82 -0.18
N THR A 115 1.45 8.50 -0.90
CA THR A 115 0.44 7.50 -0.52
C THR A 115 0.80 6.08 -0.97
N HIS A 116 1.50 5.94 -2.11
CA HIS A 116 1.90 4.68 -2.73
C HIS A 116 3.43 4.62 -2.95
N PRO A 117 4.23 4.45 -1.89
CA PRO A 117 5.69 4.52 -2.02
C PRO A 117 6.22 3.41 -2.94
N SER A 118 7.04 3.84 -3.92
CA SER A 118 7.79 2.90 -4.74
C SER A 118 8.93 2.28 -3.95
N SER A 119 9.15 0.99 -4.13
CA SER A 119 10.31 0.28 -3.57
C SER A 119 10.86 -0.73 -4.56
N ASP A 120 12.16 -1.02 -4.46
CA ASP A 120 12.80 -2.03 -5.29
C ASP A 120 12.14 -3.40 -5.13
N ASN A 121 11.62 -3.70 -3.94
CA ASN A 121 10.92 -4.93 -3.68
C ASN A 121 9.57 -5.00 -4.44
N ARG A 122 8.84 -3.89 -4.60
CA ARG A 122 7.60 -3.85 -5.41
C ARG A 122 7.94 -4.09 -6.89
N ILE A 123 8.92 -3.38 -7.42
CA ILE A 123 9.38 -3.54 -8.81
C ILE A 123 9.81 -4.99 -9.07
N LYS A 124 10.58 -5.58 -8.15
CA LYS A 124 11.01 -6.97 -8.24
C LYS A 124 9.81 -7.93 -8.30
N LYS A 125 8.85 -7.79 -7.39
CA LYS A 125 7.65 -8.63 -7.35
C LYS A 125 6.80 -8.49 -8.62
N LEU A 126 6.61 -7.27 -9.13
CA LEU A 126 5.90 -7.05 -10.39
C LEU A 126 6.54 -7.85 -11.54
N ASN A 127 7.87 -7.86 -11.62
CA ASN A 127 8.58 -8.66 -12.63
C ASN A 127 8.45 -10.17 -12.39
N GLU A 128 8.49 -10.63 -11.13
CA GLU A 128 8.33 -12.05 -10.77
C GLU A 128 6.95 -12.60 -11.17
N TRP A 129 5.87 -11.83 -10.99
CA TRP A 129 4.51 -12.25 -11.32
C TRP A 129 4.18 -12.22 -12.82
N MET A 130 5.03 -11.60 -13.64
CA MET A 130 4.75 -11.34 -15.06
C MET A 130 4.38 -12.59 -15.83
N SER A 131 5.17 -13.67 -15.67
CA SER A 131 4.98 -14.93 -16.40
C SER A 131 3.70 -15.64 -15.95
N GLU A 132 3.46 -15.69 -14.65
CA GLU A 132 2.26 -16.30 -14.06
C GLU A 132 1.00 -15.60 -14.56
N ILE A 133 0.99 -14.28 -14.50
CA ILE A 133 -0.19 -13.49 -14.87
C ILE A 133 -0.46 -13.58 -16.37
N THR A 134 0.57 -13.50 -17.20
CA THR A 134 0.41 -13.66 -18.66
C THR A 134 -0.20 -15.02 -19.02
N LEU A 135 0.18 -16.08 -18.31
CA LEU A 135 -0.31 -17.42 -18.56
C LEU A 135 -1.74 -17.64 -18.05
N ASN A 136 -2.02 -17.21 -16.82
CA ASN A 136 -3.26 -17.54 -16.12
C ASN A 136 -4.39 -16.54 -16.36
N TYR A 137 -4.06 -15.31 -16.76
CA TYR A 137 -5.01 -14.20 -16.96
C TYR A 137 -4.81 -13.54 -18.32
N PRO A 138 -4.94 -14.28 -19.45
CA PRO A 138 -4.81 -13.70 -20.78
C PRO A 138 -5.93 -12.69 -21.07
N PRO A 139 -5.76 -11.80 -22.07
CA PRO A 139 -6.77 -10.84 -22.46
C PRO A 139 -8.13 -11.49 -22.75
N ILE A 140 -9.19 -10.89 -22.22
CA ILE A 140 -10.56 -11.33 -22.52
C ILE A 140 -10.85 -10.96 -23.98
N LYS A 141 -11.23 -11.94 -24.79
CA LYS A 141 -11.63 -11.68 -26.18
C LYS A 141 -12.91 -10.83 -26.17
N GLN A 142 -12.81 -9.64 -26.73
CA GLN A 142 -14.00 -8.85 -27.02
C GLN A 142 -14.75 -9.52 -28.18
N THR A 143 -15.96 -10.00 -27.92
CA THR A 143 -16.88 -10.56 -28.95
C THR A 143 -17.64 -9.40 -29.61
#